data_9e1564e9a206ceca1430fc1761d0d8f6
#
_entry.id   9e1564e9a206ceca1430fc1761d0d8f6
#
_cell.length_a   1.000
_cell.length_b   1.000
_cell.length_c   1.000
_cell.angle_alpha   90.00
_cell.angle_beta   90.00
_cell.angle_gamma   90.00
#
_symmetry.space_group_name_H-M   'P 1'
#
loop_
_entity.id
_entity.type
_entity.pdbx_description
1 polymer ?
#
loop_
_entity_poly.entity_id
_entity_poly.type
_entity_poly.pdbx_seq_one_letter_code
_entity_poly.pdbx_strand_id
1 'polypeptide(L)'
;MNFRNLSLCLGWAFLSISHAHAASNLVSPEQIGELNKKNAQIKVAVRELDDIGKELIVARAKHNATADTIERLELESDQAAVRLETLQKIDRESPDTIAPEKLSAAKDKNRQAILALNAAMTERDAYAAEAGRLKGRAIEKYAEFRMLERSFERDVDTVVNAQTDQRISSMHTAKEVVVTTRTSCGDESIKQCKERALKAAELAASEQGSVVFVTSLTEIKNFKLSKDELRSEVHATLSNKEIIKQQMFGEGEAYETTLKATVVPVIGDALREQMAEGIRAEVYALAGGQVDYTQVRDPSVSDEELQKKEKKKSEMDARARIDARKAARAEEQRKRAAEAAQAEEDRKRAAEAARIEEERRRVLEAAEEQRRIDEAREKALRNEEERRRSGIPTFSF
;
A
#
# COMPACT_ATOMS: atom_id res chain seq x y z
N MET A 1 17.07 30.75 -37.97
CA MET A 1 17.44 29.98 -36.77
C MET A 1 16.96 30.77 -35.57
N ASN A 2 15.91 30.26 -34.89
CA ASN A 2 15.14 31.01 -33.89
C ASN A 2 15.72 30.80 -32.48
N PHE A 3 16.24 31.87 -31.88
CA PHE A 3 16.77 31.94 -30.51
C PHE A 3 15.70 32.05 -29.40
N ARG A 4 14.49 31.53 -29.59
CA ARG A 4 13.37 31.70 -28.64
C ARG A 4 13.13 30.54 -27.66
N ASN A 5 13.84 29.41 -27.79
CA ASN A 5 13.55 28.20 -26.99
C ASN A 5 14.59 27.88 -25.90
N LEU A 6 15.60 28.74 -25.65
CA LEU A 6 16.62 28.49 -24.63
C LEU A 6 16.28 29.07 -23.25
N SER A 7 15.26 29.94 -23.16
CA SER A 7 14.97 30.66 -21.89
C SER A 7 14.02 29.89 -20.93
N LEU A 8 13.35 28.82 -21.39
CA LEU A 8 12.40 28.08 -20.57
C LEU A 8 13.00 26.90 -19.79
N CYS A 9 14.18 26.40 -20.15
CA CYS A 9 14.82 25.29 -19.43
C CYS A 9 15.61 25.74 -18.18
N LEU A 10 16.03 27.00 -18.10
CA LEU A 10 16.78 27.53 -16.96
C LEU A 10 15.89 27.88 -15.76
N GLY A 11 14.61 28.18 -15.99
CA GLY A 11 13.66 28.49 -14.92
C GLY A 11 13.24 27.28 -14.06
N TRP A 12 13.25 26.07 -14.63
CA TRP A 12 12.87 24.83 -13.91
C TRP A 12 14.00 24.23 -13.07
N ALA A 13 15.24 24.47 -13.43
CA ALA A 13 16.41 23.99 -12.66
C ALA A 13 16.60 24.77 -11.35
N PHE A 14 16.25 26.07 -11.30
CA PHE A 14 16.35 26.87 -10.08
C PHE A 14 15.23 26.61 -9.06
N LEU A 15 14.02 26.19 -9.49
CA LEU A 15 12.93 25.83 -8.58
C LEU A 15 13.16 24.49 -7.88
N SER A 16 13.88 23.55 -8.51
CA SER A 16 14.18 22.26 -7.90
C SER A 16 15.27 22.33 -6.81
N ILE A 17 16.18 23.29 -6.86
CA ILE A 17 17.25 23.46 -5.86
C ILE A 17 16.70 24.11 -4.58
N SER A 18 15.77 25.06 -4.70
CA SER A 18 15.19 25.72 -3.52
C SER A 18 14.28 24.82 -2.68
N HIS A 19 13.67 23.77 -3.26
CA HIS A 19 12.79 22.85 -2.52
C HIS A 19 13.55 21.71 -1.81
N ALA A 20 14.72 21.32 -2.32
CA ALA A 20 15.61 20.41 -1.61
C ALA A 20 16.21 21.04 -0.33
N HIS A 21 16.42 22.35 -0.32
CA HIS A 21 16.89 23.08 0.85
C HIS A 21 15.82 23.27 1.92
N ALA A 22 14.53 23.37 1.56
CA ALA A 22 13.45 23.52 2.54
C ALA A 22 13.21 22.24 3.35
N ALA A 23 13.40 21.04 2.75
CA ALA A 23 13.27 19.76 3.45
C ALA A 23 14.47 19.49 4.38
N SER A 24 15.68 19.95 4.01
CA SER A 24 16.88 19.75 4.81
C SER A 24 16.94 20.61 6.09
N ASN A 25 16.13 21.65 6.21
CA ASN A 25 16.12 22.52 7.41
C ASN A 25 15.27 21.97 8.58
N LEU A 26 14.55 20.89 8.41
CA LEU A 26 13.68 20.32 9.44
C LEU A 26 14.42 19.31 10.33
N VAL A 27 15.39 18.59 9.82
CA VAL A 27 16.26 17.68 10.61
C VAL A 27 17.62 18.33 10.77
N SER A 28 18.13 18.41 12.00
CA SER A 28 19.44 18.99 12.20
C SER A 28 20.52 18.16 11.48
N PRO A 29 21.55 18.79 10.89
CA PRO A 29 22.65 18.06 10.23
C PRO A 29 23.32 17.06 11.18
N GLU A 30 23.33 17.34 12.48
CA GLU A 30 23.87 16.48 13.51
C GLU A 30 23.03 15.18 13.66
N GLN A 31 21.72 15.31 13.72
CA GLN A 31 20.81 14.14 13.79
C GLN A 31 20.93 13.26 12.54
N ILE A 32 21.02 13.87 11.35
CA ILE A 32 21.26 13.14 10.09
C ILE A 32 22.61 12.43 10.16
N GLY A 33 23.66 13.09 10.67
CA GLY A 33 25.00 12.51 10.84
C GLY A 33 24.98 11.28 11.77
N GLU A 34 24.26 11.36 12.87
CA GLU A 34 24.09 10.24 13.81
C GLU A 34 23.32 9.06 13.19
N LEU A 35 22.22 9.34 12.48
CA LEU A 35 21.47 8.31 11.77
C LEU A 35 22.31 7.64 10.68
N ASN A 36 23.05 8.41 9.89
CA ASN A 36 23.96 7.87 8.87
C ASN A 36 25.04 6.97 9.48
N LYS A 37 25.61 7.36 10.61
CA LYS A 37 26.62 6.56 11.33
C LYS A 37 26.04 5.22 11.79
N LYS A 38 24.86 5.23 12.43
CA LYS A 38 24.19 4.01 12.86
C LYS A 38 23.81 3.11 11.68
N ASN A 39 23.29 3.69 10.60
CA ASN A 39 22.96 2.95 9.38
C ASN A 39 24.21 2.30 8.75
N ALA A 40 25.34 2.99 8.75
CA ALA A 40 26.61 2.43 8.30
C ALA A 40 27.06 1.26 9.19
N GLN A 41 26.93 1.37 10.52
CA GLN A 41 27.22 0.27 11.46
C GLN A 41 26.32 -0.96 11.21
N ILE A 42 25.04 -0.75 10.97
CA ILE A 42 24.10 -1.82 10.60
C ILE A 42 24.54 -2.53 9.32
N LYS A 43 24.92 -1.76 8.27
CA LYS A 43 25.42 -2.32 7.00
C LYS A 43 26.68 -3.17 7.19
N VAL A 44 27.56 -2.77 8.09
CA VAL A 44 28.75 -3.54 8.45
C VAL A 44 28.35 -4.82 9.17
N ALA A 45 27.49 -4.75 10.18
CA ALA A 45 27.04 -5.92 10.92
C ALA A 45 26.33 -6.96 10.04
N VAL A 46 25.51 -6.52 9.07
CA VAL A 46 24.87 -7.40 8.08
C VAL A 46 25.91 -8.13 7.22
N ARG A 47 26.95 -7.44 6.76
CA ARG A 47 28.03 -8.07 5.97
C ARG A 47 28.82 -9.10 6.79
N GLU A 48 29.17 -8.76 8.04
CA GLU A 48 29.87 -9.69 8.93
C GLU A 48 29.02 -10.96 9.19
N LEU A 49 27.72 -10.83 9.36
CA LEU A 49 26.80 -11.96 9.51
C LEU A 49 26.75 -12.83 8.25
N ASP A 50 26.71 -12.22 7.07
CA ASP A 50 26.74 -12.94 5.79
C ASP A 50 28.06 -13.71 5.62
N ASP A 51 29.20 -13.11 5.96
CA ASP A 51 30.51 -13.75 5.87
C ASP A 51 30.64 -14.91 6.87
N ILE A 52 30.20 -14.75 8.12
CA ILE A 52 30.14 -15.84 9.10
C ILE A 52 29.21 -16.97 8.61
N GLY A 53 28.09 -16.62 7.97
CA GLY A 53 27.17 -17.58 7.38
C GLY A 53 27.83 -18.44 6.30
N LYS A 54 28.61 -17.83 5.42
CA LYS A 54 29.38 -18.52 4.37
C LYS A 54 30.44 -19.46 4.97
N GLU A 55 31.21 -18.97 5.97
CA GLU A 55 32.19 -19.79 6.69
C GLU A 55 31.53 -21.02 7.36
N LEU A 56 30.37 -20.82 7.99
CA LEU A 56 29.62 -21.89 8.65
C LEU A 56 29.14 -22.96 7.65
N ILE A 57 28.68 -22.57 6.47
CA ILE A 57 28.29 -23.48 5.40
C ILE A 57 29.48 -24.32 4.97
N VAL A 58 30.66 -23.74 4.79
CA VAL A 58 31.90 -24.42 4.41
C VAL A 58 32.33 -25.41 5.51
N ALA A 59 32.30 -25.00 6.78
CA ALA A 59 32.66 -25.88 7.91
C ALA A 59 31.73 -27.11 8.00
N ARG A 60 30.44 -26.93 7.83
CA ARG A 60 29.42 -28.00 7.81
C ARG A 60 29.63 -28.96 6.60
N ALA A 61 29.92 -28.40 5.43
CA ALA A 61 30.18 -29.23 4.23
C ALA A 61 31.43 -30.13 4.43
N LYS A 62 32.49 -29.58 5.01
CA LYS A 62 33.69 -30.36 5.36
C LYS A 62 33.39 -31.44 6.40
N HIS A 63 32.66 -31.12 7.46
CA HIS A 63 32.20 -32.06 8.47
C HIS A 63 31.46 -33.27 7.84
N ASN A 64 30.49 -32.99 6.94
CA ASN A 64 29.71 -34.04 6.27
C ASN A 64 30.58 -34.90 5.33
N ALA A 65 31.46 -34.27 4.54
CA ALA A 65 32.37 -35.01 3.65
C ALA A 65 33.36 -35.90 4.44
N THR A 66 33.78 -35.47 5.63
CA THR A 66 34.61 -36.27 6.51
C THR A 66 33.84 -37.45 7.11
N ALA A 67 32.52 -37.28 7.40
CA ALA A 67 31.67 -38.37 7.88
C ALA A 67 31.56 -39.51 6.83
N ASP A 68 31.37 -39.19 5.55
CA ASP A 68 31.35 -40.16 4.45
C ASP A 68 32.72 -40.89 4.32
N THR A 69 33.81 -40.16 4.56
CA THR A 69 35.17 -40.73 4.54
C THR A 69 35.38 -41.68 5.70
N ILE A 70 34.88 -41.39 6.89
CA ILE A 70 34.96 -42.23 8.08
C ILE A 70 34.23 -43.56 7.83
N GLU A 71 33.01 -43.54 7.30
CA GLU A 71 32.26 -44.77 7.00
C GLU A 71 33.04 -45.71 6.08
N ARG A 72 33.69 -45.15 5.06
CA ARG A 72 34.56 -45.95 4.17
C ARG A 72 35.79 -46.51 4.88
N LEU A 73 36.47 -45.71 5.72
CA LEU A 73 37.65 -46.11 6.47
C LEU A 73 37.32 -47.11 7.57
N GLU A 74 36.15 -47.05 8.19
CA GLU A 74 35.65 -48.07 9.11
C GLU A 74 35.56 -49.42 8.41
N LEU A 75 34.94 -49.48 7.22
CA LEU A 75 34.83 -50.68 6.45
C LEU A 75 36.22 -51.23 6.04
N GLU A 76 37.14 -50.35 5.63
CA GLU A 76 38.53 -50.76 5.28
C GLU A 76 39.29 -51.29 6.50
N SER A 77 39.12 -50.69 7.67
CA SER A 77 39.72 -51.10 8.94
C SER A 77 39.20 -52.48 9.36
N ASP A 78 37.90 -52.70 9.30
CA ASP A 78 37.27 -53.99 9.64
C ASP A 78 37.76 -55.13 8.71
N GLN A 79 37.82 -54.86 7.39
CA GLN A 79 38.35 -55.81 6.42
C GLN A 79 39.81 -56.12 6.70
N ALA A 80 40.64 -55.15 7.04
CA ALA A 80 42.05 -55.36 7.37
C ALA A 80 42.21 -56.14 8.66
N ALA A 81 41.38 -55.91 9.68
CA ALA A 81 41.38 -56.64 10.94
C ALA A 81 40.98 -58.11 10.73
N VAL A 82 39.89 -58.41 10.04
CA VAL A 82 39.39 -59.72 9.73
C VAL A 82 40.47 -60.56 8.94
N ARG A 83 41.10 -59.85 7.97
CA ARG A 83 42.18 -60.50 7.18
C ARG A 83 43.40 -60.87 8.06
N LEU A 84 43.81 -59.96 8.94
CA LEU A 84 44.89 -60.19 9.89
C LEU A 84 44.58 -61.37 10.82
N GLU A 85 43.38 -61.39 11.41
CA GLU A 85 42.93 -62.49 12.29
C GLU A 85 42.90 -63.81 11.59
N THR A 86 42.41 -63.87 10.35
CA THR A 86 42.40 -65.09 9.53
C THR A 86 43.82 -65.64 9.27
N LEU A 87 44.75 -64.74 8.91
CA LEU A 87 46.15 -65.16 8.69
C LEU A 87 46.82 -65.57 10.00
N GLN A 88 46.58 -64.92 11.11
CA GLN A 88 47.08 -65.34 12.42
C GLN A 88 46.53 -66.71 12.88
N LYS A 89 45.26 -66.99 12.53
CA LYS A 89 44.65 -68.29 12.82
C LYS A 89 45.30 -69.41 12.00
N ILE A 90 45.50 -69.21 10.68
CA ILE A 90 46.14 -70.18 9.81
C ILE A 90 47.60 -70.45 10.26
N ASP A 91 48.35 -69.38 10.61
CA ASP A 91 49.73 -69.48 11.12
C ASP A 91 49.82 -70.30 12.40
N ARG A 92 48.82 -70.20 13.30
CA ARG A 92 48.75 -71.03 14.54
C ARG A 92 48.37 -72.50 14.29
N GLU A 93 47.40 -72.69 13.36
CA GLU A 93 46.91 -74.08 13.04
C GLU A 93 47.85 -74.84 12.13
N SER A 94 48.62 -74.21 11.29
CA SER A 94 49.53 -74.77 10.33
C SER A 94 50.80 -73.94 10.19
N PRO A 95 51.77 -74.03 11.16
CA PRO A 95 53.02 -73.28 11.12
C PRO A 95 53.74 -73.47 9.80
N ASP A 96 54.44 -72.45 9.30
CA ASP A 96 55.17 -72.41 8.03
C ASP A 96 54.33 -72.43 6.75
N THR A 97 52.99 -72.39 6.83
CA THR A 97 52.12 -72.30 5.67
C THR A 97 52.04 -70.87 5.11
N ILE A 98 52.22 -69.85 5.95
CA ILE A 98 52.21 -68.48 5.58
C ILE A 98 53.59 -67.91 5.61
N ALA A 99 54.00 -67.21 4.52
CA ALA A 99 55.27 -66.54 4.46
C ALA A 99 55.25 -65.36 5.51
N PRO A 100 56.28 -65.19 6.34
CA PRO A 100 56.34 -64.18 7.39
C PRO A 100 56.10 -62.77 6.87
N GLU A 101 56.50 -62.48 5.63
CA GLU A 101 56.27 -61.17 4.94
C GLU A 101 54.78 -60.88 4.72
N LYS A 102 53.95 -61.93 4.45
CA LYS A 102 52.51 -61.76 4.30
C LYS A 102 51.79 -61.37 5.61
N LEU A 103 52.24 -62.00 6.70
CA LEU A 103 51.69 -61.67 8.03
C LEU A 103 52.12 -60.27 8.49
N SER A 104 53.40 -59.90 8.24
CA SER A 104 53.88 -58.53 8.49
C SER A 104 53.13 -57.52 7.69
N ALA A 105 52.95 -57.72 6.38
CA ALA A 105 52.21 -56.84 5.51
C ALA A 105 50.71 -56.63 5.95
N ALA A 106 50.06 -57.70 6.44
CA ALA A 106 48.72 -57.64 6.97
C ALA A 106 48.65 -56.81 8.29
N LYS A 107 49.66 -57.00 9.18
CA LYS A 107 49.77 -56.13 10.43
C LYS A 107 49.95 -54.68 10.07
N ASP A 108 50.83 -54.35 9.15
CA ASP A 108 51.10 -52.98 8.71
C ASP A 108 49.87 -52.36 8.06
N LYS A 109 49.16 -53.14 7.20
CA LYS A 109 47.93 -52.67 6.59
C LYS A 109 46.82 -52.35 7.62
N ASN A 110 46.63 -53.28 8.59
CA ASN A 110 45.67 -53.04 9.68
C ASN A 110 46.04 -51.78 10.51
N ARG A 111 47.31 -51.65 10.85
CA ARG A 111 47.80 -50.46 11.58
C ARG A 111 47.58 -49.18 10.80
N GLN A 112 47.87 -49.18 9.50
CA GLN A 112 47.61 -48.00 8.62
C GLN A 112 46.14 -47.65 8.54
N ALA A 113 45.24 -48.62 8.40
CA ALA A 113 43.80 -48.39 8.37
C ALA A 113 43.26 -47.77 9.68
N ILE A 114 43.72 -48.27 10.82
CA ILE A 114 43.36 -47.69 12.14
C ILE A 114 43.87 -46.26 12.29
N LEU A 115 45.13 -45.99 11.85
CA LEU A 115 45.70 -44.65 11.91
C LEU A 115 44.93 -43.66 11.00
N ALA A 116 44.56 -44.10 9.78
CA ALA A 116 43.75 -43.28 8.86
C ALA A 116 42.37 -43.00 9.41
N LEU A 117 41.70 -43.98 10.00
CA LEU A 117 40.41 -43.82 10.65
C LEU A 117 40.45 -42.80 11.80
N ASN A 118 41.43 -42.98 12.70
CA ASN A 118 41.62 -42.06 13.83
C ASN A 118 41.90 -40.61 13.37
N ALA A 119 42.71 -40.43 12.31
CA ALA A 119 42.97 -39.12 11.75
C ALA A 119 41.70 -38.47 11.18
N ALA A 120 40.87 -39.22 10.45
CA ALA A 120 39.61 -38.73 9.91
C ALA A 120 38.62 -38.38 11.01
N MET A 121 38.52 -39.20 12.09
CA MET A 121 37.69 -38.87 13.26
C MET A 121 38.13 -37.56 13.94
N THR A 122 39.42 -37.36 14.13
CA THR A 122 39.98 -36.12 14.69
C THR A 122 39.67 -34.91 13.83
N GLU A 123 39.76 -35.07 12.50
CA GLU A 123 39.45 -34.01 11.54
C GLU A 123 37.95 -33.64 11.57
N ARG A 124 37.07 -34.66 11.61
CA ARG A 124 35.62 -34.43 11.75
C ARG A 124 35.28 -33.61 13.03
N ASP A 125 35.90 -34.02 14.15
CA ASP A 125 35.66 -33.36 15.43
C ASP A 125 36.19 -31.92 15.42
N ALA A 126 37.30 -31.65 14.73
CA ALA A 126 37.78 -30.28 14.52
C ALA A 126 36.80 -29.42 13.70
N TYR A 127 36.22 -29.97 12.62
CA TYR A 127 35.21 -29.23 11.84
C TYR A 127 33.90 -29.02 12.64
N ALA A 128 33.50 -29.98 13.46
CA ALA A 128 32.34 -29.81 14.36
C ALA A 128 32.57 -28.68 15.39
N ALA A 129 33.78 -28.65 15.99
CA ALA A 129 34.16 -27.58 16.92
C ALA A 129 34.20 -26.22 16.23
N GLU A 130 34.75 -26.11 15.02
CA GLU A 130 34.77 -24.88 14.22
C GLU A 130 33.39 -24.40 13.85
N ALA A 131 32.49 -25.30 13.40
CA ALA A 131 31.09 -24.96 13.14
C ALA A 131 30.37 -24.45 14.39
N GLY A 132 30.65 -25.06 15.56
CA GLY A 132 30.13 -24.61 16.84
C GLY A 132 30.61 -23.17 17.21
N ARG A 133 31.92 -22.91 17.02
CA ARG A 133 32.51 -21.59 17.26
C ARG A 133 31.93 -20.52 16.32
N LEU A 134 31.76 -20.82 15.04
CA LEU A 134 31.17 -19.91 14.06
C LEU A 134 29.70 -19.65 14.37
N LYS A 135 28.95 -20.65 14.80
CA LYS A 135 27.55 -20.46 15.26
C LYS A 135 27.49 -19.54 16.48
N GLY A 136 28.39 -19.70 17.46
CA GLY A 136 28.46 -18.80 18.62
C GLY A 136 28.71 -17.35 18.21
N ARG A 137 29.69 -17.11 17.33
CA ARG A 137 29.98 -15.78 16.77
C ARG A 137 28.80 -15.19 16.00
N ALA A 138 28.07 -16.00 15.23
CA ALA A 138 26.89 -15.56 14.50
C ALA A 138 25.78 -15.10 15.49
N ILE A 139 25.55 -15.81 16.58
CA ILE A 139 24.56 -15.44 17.62
C ILE A 139 24.92 -14.10 18.26
N GLU A 140 26.18 -13.91 18.66
CA GLU A 140 26.67 -12.67 19.25
C GLU A 140 26.52 -11.48 18.30
N LYS A 141 26.92 -11.64 17.04
CA LYS A 141 26.81 -10.60 16.01
C LYS A 141 25.36 -10.31 15.64
N TYR A 142 24.50 -11.30 15.64
CA TYR A 142 23.06 -11.09 15.44
C TYR A 142 22.43 -10.28 16.60
N ALA A 143 22.82 -10.55 17.82
CA ALA A 143 22.36 -9.76 18.97
C ALA A 143 22.81 -8.30 18.88
N GLU A 144 24.07 -8.05 18.49
CA GLU A 144 24.62 -6.71 18.24
C GLU A 144 23.83 -5.99 17.13
N PHE A 145 23.64 -6.65 16.00
CA PHE A 145 22.84 -6.15 14.87
C PHE A 145 21.42 -5.75 15.33
N ARG A 146 20.73 -6.61 16.09
CA ARG A 146 19.37 -6.32 16.59
C ARG A 146 19.30 -5.14 17.56
N MET A 147 20.35 -4.92 18.35
CA MET A 147 20.45 -3.73 19.21
C MET A 147 20.64 -2.45 18.36
N LEU A 148 21.50 -2.47 17.37
CA LEU A 148 21.74 -1.36 16.47
C LEU A 148 20.49 -1.01 15.68
N GLU A 149 19.81 -1.99 15.11
CA GLU A 149 18.55 -1.84 14.38
C GLU A 149 17.48 -1.16 15.24
N ARG A 150 17.21 -1.70 16.44
CA ARG A 150 16.21 -1.12 17.37
C ARG A 150 16.58 0.29 17.82
N SER A 151 17.87 0.58 17.96
CA SER A 151 18.33 1.93 18.32
C SER A 151 18.12 2.90 17.16
N PHE A 152 18.43 2.48 15.94
CA PHE A 152 18.22 3.27 14.73
C PHE A 152 16.73 3.56 14.51
N GLU A 153 15.87 2.55 14.59
CA GLU A 153 14.42 2.71 14.42
C GLU A 153 13.82 3.67 15.45
N ARG A 154 14.24 3.59 16.72
CA ARG A 154 13.80 4.54 17.75
C ARG A 154 14.22 5.98 17.45
N ASP A 155 15.43 6.18 16.95
CA ASP A 155 15.89 7.53 16.59
C ASP A 155 15.11 8.05 15.37
N VAL A 156 14.86 7.21 14.36
CA VAL A 156 14.00 7.55 13.21
C VAL A 156 12.61 7.92 13.69
N ASP A 157 11.97 7.12 14.56
CA ASP A 157 10.65 7.41 15.13
C ASP A 157 10.62 8.73 15.88
N THR A 158 11.67 9.01 16.67
CA THR A 158 11.79 10.28 17.40
C THR A 158 11.83 11.47 16.46
N VAL A 159 12.63 11.40 15.39
CA VAL A 159 12.73 12.45 14.38
C VAL A 159 11.43 12.61 13.61
N VAL A 160 10.83 11.50 13.18
CA VAL A 160 9.55 11.50 12.45
C VAL A 160 8.43 12.13 13.27
N ASN A 161 8.28 11.73 14.54
CA ASN A 161 7.25 12.29 15.40
C ASN A 161 7.45 13.78 15.64
N ALA A 162 8.67 14.21 15.98
CA ALA A 162 8.97 15.63 16.19
C ALA A 162 8.66 16.49 14.95
N GLN A 163 8.99 16.00 13.76
CA GLN A 163 8.72 16.70 12.51
C GLN A 163 7.25 16.70 12.13
N THR A 164 6.57 15.59 12.36
CA THR A 164 5.12 15.51 12.14
C THR A 164 4.41 16.52 13.03
N ASP A 165 4.76 16.58 14.31
CA ASP A 165 4.17 17.54 15.25
C ASP A 165 4.50 19.00 14.88
N GLN A 166 5.71 19.28 14.44
CA GLN A 166 6.10 20.60 13.98
C GLN A 166 5.34 21.02 12.72
N ARG A 167 5.20 20.15 11.73
CA ARG A 167 4.40 20.43 10.52
C ARG A 167 2.93 20.65 10.85
N ILE A 168 2.36 19.78 11.68
CA ILE A 168 0.97 19.92 12.16
C ILE A 168 0.80 21.25 12.89
N SER A 169 1.70 21.60 13.80
CA SER A 169 1.64 22.86 14.53
C SER A 169 1.74 24.09 13.62
N SER A 170 2.56 24.03 12.57
CA SER A 170 2.66 25.09 11.56
C SER A 170 1.38 25.26 10.74
N MET A 171 0.62 24.17 10.56
CA MET A 171 -0.67 24.16 9.85
C MET A 171 -1.83 24.62 10.74
N HIS A 172 -1.74 24.44 12.06
CA HIS A 172 -2.73 24.89 13.03
C HIS A 172 -2.81 26.41 13.16
N THR A 173 -2.14 27.18 12.30
CA THR A 173 -2.24 28.64 12.32
C THR A 173 -3.68 29.06 12.02
N ALA A 174 -4.31 29.68 13.00
CA ALA A 174 -5.64 30.22 12.88
C ALA A 174 -5.71 31.24 11.71
N LYS A 175 -6.65 31.07 10.79
CA LYS A 175 -6.86 31.98 9.67
C LYS A 175 -8.20 32.68 9.80
N GLU A 176 -8.21 33.98 9.59
CA GLU A 176 -9.45 34.74 9.47
C GLU A 176 -10.08 34.52 8.09
N VAL A 177 -11.34 34.16 8.09
CA VAL A 177 -12.17 33.97 6.89
C VAL A 177 -13.39 34.87 6.97
N VAL A 178 -13.69 35.53 5.88
CA VAL A 178 -14.90 36.33 5.74
C VAL A 178 -15.75 35.73 4.64
N VAL A 179 -16.97 35.32 4.98
CA VAL A 179 -17.90 34.69 4.03
C VAL A 179 -19.21 35.46 4.01
N THR A 180 -19.82 35.58 2.83
CA THR A 180 -21.17 36.11 2.65
C THR A 180 -22.04 35.01 2.04
N THR A 181 -23.13 34.68 2.73
CA THR A 181 -24.10 33.69 2.25
C THR A 181 -25.47 34.30 2.12
N ARG A 182 -26.25 33.86 1.13
CA ARG A 182 -27.67 34.18 0.98
C ARG A 182 -28.50 32.92 1.18
N THR A 183 -29.49 33.00 2.04
CA THR A 183 -30.39 31.90 2.38
C THR A 183 -31.81 32.31 2.08
N SER A 184 -32.53 31.60 1.21
CA SER A 184 -33.93 31.80 0.92
C SER A 184 -34.77 31.49 2.15
N CYS A 185 -35.72 32.35 2.51
CA CYS A 185 -36.53 32.22 3.72
C CYS A 185 -37.77 31.31 3.51
N GLY A 186 -38.33 31.24 2.29
CA GLY A 186 -39.60 30.54 2.04
C GLY A 186 -40.71 30.96 2.99
N ASP A 187 -41.47 30.01 3.53
CA ASP A 187 -42.59 30.23 4.45
C ASP A 187 -42.17 30.30 5.94
N GLU A 188 -40.86 30.35 6.22
CA GLU A 188 -40.34 30.39 7.59
C GLU A 188 -40.51 31.76 8.25
N SER A 189 -40.55 31.76 9.59
CA SER A 189 -40.49 33.02 10.33
C SER A 189 -39.12 33.70 10.14
N ILE A 190 -39.08 35.01 10.16
CA ILE A 190 -37.84 35.81 10.05
C ILE A 190 -36.75 35.33 11.02
N LYS A 191 -37.16 34.97 12.26
CA LYS A 191 -36.23 34.44 13.28
C LYS A 191 -35.59 33.13 12.84
N GLN A 192 -36.37 32.20 12.34
CA GLN A 192 -35.88 30.89 11.88
C GLN A 192 -34.97 31.04 10.65
N CYS A 193 -35.38 31.88 9.69
CA CYS A 193 -34.56 32.18 8.53
C CYS A 193 -33.20 32.80 8.90
N LYS A 194 -33.22 33.75 9.85
CA LYS A 194 -32.00 34.37 10.38
C LYS A 194 -31.04 33.38 11.03
N GLU A 195 -31.56 32.43 11.84
CA GLU A 195 -30.76 31.37 12.48
C GLU A 195 -30.20 30.42 11.44
N ARG A 196 -30.98 30.03 10.44
CA ARG A 196 -30.54 29.17 9.34
C ARG A 196 -29.49 29.82 8.45
N ALA A 197 -29.67 31.13 8.16
CA ALA A 197 -28.68 31.91 7.42
C ALA A 197 -27.34 32.03 8.15
N LEU A 198 -27.37 32.18 9.49
CA LEU A 198 -26.15 32.17 10.30
C LEU A 198 -25.46 30.80 10.25
N LYS A 199 -26.21 29.69 10.41
CA LYS A 199 -25.65 28.33 10.29
C LYS A 199 -25.06 28.06 8.90
N ALA A 200 -25.72 28.56 7.85
CA ALA A 200 -25.20 28.46 6.48
C ALA A 200 -23.89 29.24 6.31
N ALA A 201 -23.78 30.41 6.91
CA ALA A 201 -22.54 31.19 6.90
C ALA A 201 -21.42 30.51 7.71
N GLU A 202 -21.75 29.92 8.86
CA GLU A 202 -20.78 29.13 9.65
C GLU A 202 -20.27 27.91 8.87
N LEU A 203 -21.16 27.19 8.20
CA LEU A 203 -20.78 26.05 7.36
C LEU A 203 -19.87 26.50 6.21
N ALA A 204 -20.23 27.54 5.48
CA ALA A 204 -19.44 28.09 4.39
C ALA A 204 -18.05 28.58 4.86
N ALA A 205 -17.96 29.20 6.04
CA ALA A 205 -16.70 29.62 6.64
C ALA A 205 -15.81 28.40 6.97
N SER A 206 -16.40 27.36 7.53
CA SER A 206 -15.69 26.11 7.82
C SER A 206 -15.20 25.43 6.54
N GLU A 207 -16.03 25.33 5.50
CA GLU A 207 -15.67 24.77 4.20
C GLU A 207 -14.55 25.58 3.52
N GLN A 208 -14.66 26.90 3.49
CA GLN A 208 -13.64 27.76 2.91
C GLN A 208 -12.30 27.65 3.64
N GLY A 209 -12.32 27.56 4.97
CA GLY A 209 -11.14 27.31 5.77
C GLY A 209 -10.52 25.97 5.46
N SER A 210 -11.31 24.90 5.39
CA SER A 210 -10.84 23.55 5.06
C SER A 210 -10.19 23.48 3.67
N VAL A 211 -10.76 24.15 2.65
CA VAL A 211 -10.20 24.21 1.29
C VAL A 211 -8.80 24.82 1.28
N VAL A 212 -8.57 25.89 2.05
CA VAL A 212 -7.25 26.54 2.15
C VAL A 212 -6.21 25.56 2.72
N PHE A 213 -6.58 24.78 3.75
CA PHE A 213 -5.69 23.79 4.35
C PHE A 213 -5.42 22.62 3.41
N VAL A 214 -6.44 22.07 2.76
CA VAL A 214 -6.30 21.00 1.76
C VAL A 214 -5.35 21.44 0.64
N THR A 215 -5.45 22.68 0.17
CA THR A 215 -4.54 23.20 -0.86
C THR A 215 -3.10 23.25 -0.35
N SER A 216 -2.86 23.71 0.88
CA SER A 216 -1.53 23.74 1.49
C SER A 216 -0.93 22.32 1.66
N LEU A 217 -1.77 21.32 1.98
CA LEU A 217 -1.36 19.92 2.11
C LEU A 217 -1.01 19.27 0.77
N THR A 218 -1.73 19.60 -0.31
CA THR A 218 -1.46 19.04 -1.64
C THR A 218 -0.15 19.54 -2.26
N GLU A 219 0.45 20.61 -1.72
CA GLU A 219 1.77 21.10 -2.14
C GLU A 219 2.92 20.27 -1.54
N ILE A 220 2.65 19.39 -0.56
CA ILE A 220 3.67 18.51 0.02
C ILE A 220 3.98 17.38 -0.97
N LYS A 221 5.25 17.28 -1.40
CA LYS A 221 5.72 16.20 -2.28
C LYS A 221 5.52 14.84 -1.59
N ASN A 222 5.06 13.84 -2.36
CA ASN A 222 4.79 12.45 -1.92
C ASN A 222 3.51 12.23 -1.11
N PHE A 223 2.59 13.17 -1.11
CA PHE A 223 1.28 12.95 -0.51
C PHE A 223 0.44 11.99 -1.39
N LYS A 224 0.01 10.87 -0.82
CA LYS A 224 -0.73 9.81 -1.55
C LYS A 224 -2.25 10.00 -1.57
N LEU A 225 -2.78 10.91 -0.73
CA LEU A 225 -4.22 11.15 -0.67
C LEU A 225 -4.71 12.02 -1.81
N SER A 226 -5.88 11.68 -2.34
CA SER A 226 -6.66 12.55 -3.23
C SER A 226 -7.19 13.77 -2.47
N LYS A 227 -7.54 14.85 -3.20
CA LYS A 227 -8.14 16.05 -2.59
C LYS A 227 -9.41 15.74 -1.80
N ASP A 228 -10.17 14.74 -2.23
CA ASP A 228 -11.45 14.40 -1.59
C ASP A 228 -11.25 13.61 -0.29
N GLU A 229 -10.25 12.72 -0.25
CA GLU A 229 -9.83 12.04 0.99
C GLU A 229 -9.27 13.05 2.01
N LEU A 230 -8.45 14.00 1.56
CA LEU A 230 -7.97 15.10 2.41
C LEU A 230 -9.11 15.93 3.00
N ARG A 231 -10.14 16.24 2.20
CA ARG A 231 -11.31 16.98 2.68
C ARG A 231 -12.10 16.22 3.73
N SER A 232 -12.14 14.91 3.68
CA SER A 232 -12.84 14.10 4.69
C SER A 232 -12.10 14.05 6.03
N GLU A 233 -10.78 14.18 6.02
CA GLU A 233 -9.92 14.09 7.20
C GLU A 233 -9.60 15.44 7.87
N VAL A 234 -9.80 16.55 7.13
CA VAL A 234 -9.58 17.89 7.66
C VAL A 234 -10.91 18.52 8.09
N HIS A 235 -11.09 18.62 9.39
CA HIS A 235 -12.21 19.36 9.98
C HIS A 235 -11.74 20.75 10.38
N ALA A 236 -12.64 21.72 10.28
CA ALA A 236 -12.36 23.09 10.73
C ALA A 236 -13.28 23.47 11.88
N THR A 237 -12.70 23.94 12.97
CA THR A 237 -13.43 24.54 14.08
C THR A 237 -13.46 26.05 13.92
N LEU A 238 -14.61 26.67 14.17
CA LEU A 238 -14.79 28.11 14.13
C LEU A 238 -14.68 28.71 15.52
N SER A 239 -13.83 29.72 15.65
CA SER A 239 -13.73 30.55 16.87
C SER A 239 -13.84 32.01 16.49
N ASN A 240 -14.01 32.88 17.46
CA ASN A 240 -14.11 34.35 17.29
C ASN A 240 -15.10 34.76 16.19
N LYS A 241 -16.32 34.24 16.26
CA LYS A 241 -17.39 34.53 15.29
C LYS A 241 -17.91 35.93 15.46
N GLU A 242 -17.81 36.74 14.42
CA GLU A 242 -18.31 38.12 14.35
C GLU A 242 -19.24 38.28 13.14
N ILE A 243 -20.48 38.68 13.38
CA ILE A 243 -21.43 38.96 12.32
C ILE A 243 -21.18 40.38 11.86
N ILE A 244 -20.54 40.56 10.70
CA ILE A 244 -20.26 41.88 10.13
C ILE A 244 -21.55 42.53 9.60
N LYS A 245 -22.39 41.73 8.93
CA LYS A 245 -23.61 42.21 8.30
C LYS A 245 -24.65 41.09 8.31
N GLN A 246 -25.86 41.45 8.62
CA GLN A 246 -27.01 40.56 8.53
C GLN A 246 -28.24 41.36 8.12
N GLN A 247 -28.73 41.15 6.92
CA GLN A 247 -29.85 41.91 6.36
C GLN A 247 -30.78 41.02 5.53
N MET A 248 -32.06 41.47 5.49
CA MET A 248 -33.05 40.86 4.62
C MET A 248 -32.88 41.41 3.21
N PHE A 249 -33.03 40.56 2.22
CA PHE A 249 -32.89 40.85 0.79
C PHE A 249 -34.19 40.50 0.06
N GLY A 250 -34.59 41.38 -0.88
CA GLY A 250 -35.91 41.28 -1.49
C GLY A 250 -37.02 41.60 -0.49
N GLU A 251 -38.27 41.44 -0.84
CA GLU A 251 -39.44 41.68 0.02
C GLU A 251 -39.64 40.56 1.09
N GLY A 252 -38.53 40.08 1.70
CA GLY A 252 -38.53 38.97 2.69
C GLY A 252 -38.15 37.62 2.14
N GLU A 253 -37.73 37.53 0.88
CA GLU A 253 -37.44 36.27 0.20
C GLU A 253 -36.12 35.61 0.63
N ALA A 254 -35.14 36.41 1.05
CA ALA A 254 -33.81 35.87 1.43
C ALA A 254 -33.17 36.69 2.55
N TYR A 255 -32.28 36.00 3.31
CA TYR A 255 -31.46 36.64 4.33
C TYR A 255 -29.98 36.53 3.91
N GLU A 256 -29.29 37.70 3.85
CA GLU A 256 -27.86 37.79 3.58
C GLU A 256 -27.09 37.90 4.89
N THR A 257 -26.15 37.04 5.13
CA THR A 257 -25.29 37.04 6.33
C THR A 257 -23.83 37.09 5.90
N THR A 258 -23.10 38.11 6.38
CA THR A 258 -21.64 38.19 6.27
C THR A 258 -21.05 37.87 7.63
N LEU A 259 -20.31 36.78 7.71
CA LEU A 259 -19.67 36.30 8.92
C LEU A 259 -18.14 36.38 8.77
N LYS A 260 -17.49 36.98 9.76
CA LYS A 260 -16.05 36.87 9.97
C LYS A 260 -15.82 35.83 11.07
N ALA A 261 -14.97 34.86 10.83
CA ALA A 261 -14.64 33.85 11.81
C ALA A 261 -13.15 33.45 11.72
N THR A 262 -12.59 33.05 12.84
CA THR A 262 -11.27 32.44 12.89
C THR A 262 -11.43 30.93 12.72
N VAL A 263 -10.82 30.39 11.67
CA VAL A 263 -10.86 28.96 11.35
C VAL A 263 -9.59 28.30 11.83
N VAL A 264 -9.73 27.26 12.65
CA VAL A 264 -8.62 26.42 13.13
C VAL A 264 -8.82 25.03 12.57
N PRO A 265 -7.85 24.48 11.79
CA PRO A 265 -7.98 23.13 11.27
C PRO A 265 -7.79 22.11 12.41
N VAL A 266 -8.54 21.04 12.33
CA VAL A 266 -8.34 19.83 13.15
C VAL A 266 -7.93 18.73 12.19
N ILE A 267 -6.73 18.19 12.39
CA ILE A 267 -6.14 17.15 11.56
C ILE A 267 -6.48 15.79 12.18
N GLY A 268 -7.13 14.91 11.42
CA GLY A 268 -7.46 13.56 11.84
C GLY A 268 -6.22 12.65 11.96
N ASP A 269 -6.36 11.56 12.73
CA ASP A 269 -5.26 10.62 12.98
C ASP A 269 -4.75 9.94 11.70
N ALA A 270 -5.63 9.62 10.75
CA ALA A 270 -5.24 9.01 9.48
C ALA A 270 -4.33 9.93 8.65
N LEU A 271 -4.62 11.24 8.61
CA LEU A 271 -3.78 12.22 7.93
C LEU A 271 -2.43 12.40 8.64
N ARG A 272 -2.43 12.39 9.98
CA ARG A 272 -1.20 12.43 10.79
C ARG A 272 -0.30 11.23 10.48
N GLU A 273 -0.86 10.02 10.42
CA GLU A 273 -0.13 8.79 10.12
C GLU A 273 0.51 8.83 8.72
N GLN A 274 -0.23 9.28 7.72
CA GLN A 274 0.30 9.42 6.36
C GLN A 274 1.41 10.48 6.25
N MET A 275 1.28 11.60 6.97
CA MET A 275 2.36 12.57 7.07
C MET A 275 3.61 11.97 7.69
N ALA A 276 3.45 11.19 8.77
CA ALA A 276 4.54 10.48 9.42
C ALA A 276 5.21 9.47 8.48
N GLU A 277 4.45 8.71 7.68
CA GLU A 277 5.00 7.80 6.67
C GLU A 277 5.80 8.54 5.59
N GLY A 278 5.30 9.66 5.08
CA GLY A 278 6.01 10.49 4.11
C GLY A 278 7.33 11.02 4.66
N ILE A 279 7.31 11.55 5.89
CA ILE A 279 8.50 12.05 6.60
C ILE A 279 9.47 10.89 6.88
N ARG A 280 8.99 9.73 7.27
CA ARG A 280 9.81 8.53 7.50
C ARG A 280 10.60 8.14 6.25
N ALA A 281 9.95 8.13 5.09
CA ALA A 281 10.62 7.86 3.81
C ALA A 281 11.72 8.89 3.50
N GLU A 282 11.49 10.18 3.78
CA GLU A 282 12.50 11.24 3.64
C GLU A 282 13.68 11.03 4.60
N VAL A 283 13.41 10.73 5.88
CA VAL A 283 14.43 10.48 6.90
C VAL A 283 15.30 9.28 6.51
N TYR A 284 14.71 8.17 6.04
CA TYR A 284 15.50 7.04 5.54
C TYR A 284 16.37 7.41 4.35
N ALA A 285 15.85 8.18 3.39
CA ALA A 285 16.62 8.63 2.24
C ALA A 285 17.84 9.47 2.67
N LEU A 286 17.66 10.39 3.63
CA LEU A 286 18.73 11.21 4.20
C LEU A 286 19.72 10.40 5.04
N ALA A 287 19.27 9.35 5.73
CA ALA A 287 20.09 8.43 6.52
C ALA A 287 20.84 7.38 5.68
N GLY A 288 20.96 7.58 4.35
CA GLY A 288 21.70 6.69 3.46
C GLY A 288 20.90 5.47 2.97
N GLY A 289 19.57 5.57 2.98
CA GLY A 289 18.61 4.58 2.49
C GLY A 289 18.24 3.51 3.52
N GLN A 290 17.10 2.89 3.29
CA GLN A 290 16.65 1.75 4.10
C GLN A 290 17.52 0.52 3.81
N VAL A 291 17.99 -0.16 4.86
CA VAL A 291 18.73 -1.42 4.72
C VAL A 291 17.73 -2.57 4.58
N ASP A 292 17.92 -3.43 3.60
CA ASP A 292 17.13 -4.65 3.48
C ASP A 292 17.67 -5.71 4.45
N TYR A 293 16.91 -5.96 5.50
CA TYR A 293 17.22 -6.98 6.53
C TYR A 293 16.56 -8.33 6.28
N THR A 294 15.80 -8.47 5.21
CA THR A 294 14.98 -9.69 4.96
C THR A 294 15.84 -10.94 4.81
N GLN A 295 17.09 -10.77 4.44
CA GLN A 295 18.05 -11.85 4.27
C GLN A 295 18.84 -12.20 5.54
N VAL A 296 18.77 -11.37 6.59
CA VAL A 296 19.47 -11.64 7.85
C VAL A 296 18.69 -12.67 8.66
N ARG A 297 19.20 -13.89 8.68
CA ARG A 297 18.59 -15.02 9.41
C ARG A 297 19.06 -15.03 10.85
N ASP A 298 18.13 -15.39 11.75
CA ASP A 298 18.45 -15.62 13.17
C ASP A 298 19.23 -16.94 13.30
N PRO A 299 20.51 -16.90 13.67
CA PRO A 299 21.35 -18.12 13.77
C PRO A 299 21.01 -19.00 14.98
N SER A 300 20.17 -18.53 15.90
CA SER A 300 19.71 -19.34 17.04
C SER A 300 18.58 -20.29 16.66
N VAL A 301 17.86 -20.02 15.56
CA VAL A 301 16.76 -20.84 15.07
C VAL A 301 17.33 -22.04 14.30
N SER A 302 16.87 -23.24 14.62
CA SER A 302 17.31 -24.43 13.88
C SER A 302 16.79 -24.42 12.44
N ASP A 303 17.55 -25.04 11.51
CA ASP A 303 17.15 -25.11 10.10
C ASP A 303 15.78 -25.83 9.94
N GLU A 304 15.44 -26.78 10.83
CA GLU A 304 14.13 -27.45 10.84
C GLU A 304 13.00 -26.52 11.27
N GLU A 305 13.23 -25.65 12.26
CA GLU A 305 12.24 -24.66 12.68
C GLU A 305 12.05 -23.58 11.62
N LEU A 306 13.12 -23.19 10.92
CA LEU A 306 13.06 -22.27 9.78
C LEU A 306 12.22 -22.87 8.66
N GLN A 307 12.48 -24.12 8.27
CA GLN A 307 11.69 -24.82 7.24
C GLN A 307 10.22 -24.93 7.64
N LYS A 308 9.92 -25.24 8.92
CA LYS A 308 8.53 -25.28 9.42
C LYS A 308 7.87 -23.89 9.36
N LYS A 309 8.59 -22.81 9.71
CA LYS A 309 8.08 -21.44 9.63
C LYS A 309 7.88 -21.00 8.18
N GLU A 310 8.83 -21.29 7.29
CA GLU A 310 8.73 -20.97 5.86
C GLU A 310 7.55 -21.72 5.19
N LYS A 311 7.39 -23.01 5.50
CA LYS A 311 6.26 -23.79 5.03
C LYS A 311 4.93 -23.23 5.51
N LYS A 312 4.83 -22.88 6.81
CA LYS A 312 3.62 -22.26 7.37
C LYS A 312 3.33 -20.90 6.75
N LYS A 313 4.36 -20.06 6.52
CA LYS A 313 4.24 -18.78 5.82
C LYS A 313 3.77 -18.97 4.39
N SER A 314 4.37 -19.87 3.64
CA SER A 314 3.98 -20.23 2.27
C SER A 314 2.51 -20.70 2.20
N GLU A 315 2.07 -21.52 3.15
CA GLU A 315 0.67 -21.97 3.25
C GLU A 315 -0.29 -20.82 3.57
N MET A 316 0.11 -19.88 4.44
CA MET A 316 -0.68 -18.67 4.74
C MET A 316 -0.77 -17.75 3.53
N ASP A 317 0.35 -17.49 2.84
CA ASP A 317 0.39 -16.68 1.62
C ASP A 317 -0.45 -17.31 0.50
N ALA A 318 -0.43 -18.64 0.36
CA ALA A 318 -1.26 -19.35 -0.59
C ALA A 318 -2.76 -19.21 -0.26
N ARG A 319 -3.14 -19.31 1.03
CA ARG A 319 -4.53 -19.07 1.48
C ARG A 319 -4.96 -17.63 1.22
N ALA A 320 -4.13 -16.64 1.57
CA ALA A 320 -4.42 -15.23 1.33
C ALA A 320 -4.64 -14.94 -0.17
N ARG A 321 -3.83 -15.54 -1.07
CA ARG A 321 -4.03 -15.43 -2.53
C ARG A 321 -5.35 -16.06 -3.00
N ILE A 322 -5.75 -17.19 -2.41
CA ILE A 322 -7.03 -17.84 -2.73
C ILE A 322 -8.20 -16.96 -2.27
N ASP A 323 -8.11 -16.39 -1.07
CA ASP A 323 -9.16 -15.53 -0.53
C ASP A 323 -9.28 -14.21 -1.30
N ALA A 324 -8.16 -13.60 -1.69
CA ALA A 324 -8.13 -12.43 -2.57
C ALA A 324 -8.76 -12.72 -3.95
N ARG A 325 -8.50 -13.91 -4.54
CA ARG A 325 -9.15 -14.32 -5.80
C ARG A 325 -10.66 -14.54 -5.64
N LYS A 326 -11.10 -15.09 -4.51
CA LYS A 326 -12.54 -15.26 -4.21
C LYS A 326 -13.22 -13.90 -4.05
N ALA A 327 -12.59 -12.96 -3.32
CA ALA A 327 -13.10 -11.60 -3.14
C ALA A 327 -13.21 -10.86 -4.50
N ALA A 328 -12.18 -10.91 -5.33
CA ALA A 328 -12.21 -10.31 -6.66
C ALA A 328 -13.32 -10.88 -7.57
N ARG A 329 -13.53 -12.21 -7.55
CA ARG A 329 -14.63 -12.84 -8.29
C ARG A 329 -16.01 -12.43 -7.76
N ALA A 330 -16.15 -12.31 -6.46
CA ALA A 330 -17.41 -11.85 -5.85
C ALA A 330 -17.72 -10.38 -6.21
N GLU A 331 -16.70 -9.54 -6.26
CA GLU A 331 -16.84 -8.14 -6.69
C GLU A 331 -17.21 -8.04 -8.18
N GLU A 332 -16.55 -8.82 -9.03
CA GLU A 332 -16.89 -8.88 -10.46
C GLU A 332 -18.33 -9.37 -10.69
N GLN A 333 -18.77 -10.38 -9.94
CA GLN A 333 -20.17 -10.85 -10.01
C GLN A 333 -21.15 -9.75 -9.56
N ARG A 334 -20.83 -8.98 -8.50
CA ARG A 334 -21.66 -7.85 -8.07
C ARG A 334 -21.74 -6.77 -9.13
N LYS A 335 -20.62 -6.43 -9.80
CA LYS A 335 -20.61 -5.46 -10.91
C LYS A 335 -21.48 -5.93 -12.07
N ARG A 336 -21.33 -7.19 -12.50
CA ARG A 336 -22.16 -7.76 -13.59
C ARG A 336 -23.65 -7.80 -13.23
N ALA A 337 -23.99 -8.11 -11.98
CA ALA A 337 -25.37 -8.08 -11.51
C ALA A 337 -25.95 -6.65 -11.48
N ALA A 338 -25.16 -5.65 -11.08
CA ALA A 338 -25.57 -4.25 -11.12
C ALA A 338 -25.77 -3.75 -12.55
N GLU A 339 -24.84 -4.06 -13.47
CA GLU A 339 -24.96 -3.71 -14.89
C GLU A 339 -26.19 -4.38 -15.55
N ALA A 340 -26.47 -5.65 -15.21
CA ALA A 340 -27.66 -6.35 -15.70
C ALA A 340 -28.96 -5.72 -15.18
N ALA A 341 -29.00 -5.33 -13.90
CA ALA A 341 -30.16 -4.64 -13.32
C ALA A 341 -30.39 -3.27 -13.95
N GLN A 342 -29.32 -2.53 -14.23
CA GLN A 342 -29.39 -1.23 -14.90
C GLN A 342 -29.87 -1.36 -16.35
N ALA A 343 -29.37 -2.36 -17.09
CA ALA A 343 -29.81 -2.65 -18.45
C ALA A 343 -31.28 -3.07 -18.50
N GLU A 344 -31.79 -3.78 -17.48
CA GLU A 344 -33.22 -4.14 -17.40
C GLU A 344 -34.09 -2.90 -17.12
N GLU A 345 -33.65 -2.01 -16.26
CA GLU A 345 -34.34 -0.74 -15.97
C GLU A 345 -34.39 0.15 -17.22
N ASP A 346 -33.28 0.27 -17.96
CA ASP A 346 -33.22 1.03 -19.21
C ASP A 346 -34.14 0.44 -20.27
N ARG A 347 -34.24 -0.90 -20.37
CA ARG A 347 -35.21 -1.56 -21.25
C ARG A 347 -36.66 -1.23 -20.87
N LYS A 348 -36.97 -1.23 -19.57
CA LYS A 348 -38.33 -0.87 -19.08
C LYS A 348 -38.64 0.59 -19.41
N ARG A 349 -37.73 1.53 -19.20
CA ARG A 349 -37.89 2.95 -19.56
C ARG A 349 -38.07 3.14 -21.07
N ALA A 350 -37.27 2.44 -21.90
CA ALA A 350 -37.41 2.50 -23.34
C ALA A 350 -38.77 1.94 -23.83
N ALA A 351 -39.25 0.84 -23.24
CA ALA A 351 -40.56 0.28 -23.56
C ALA A 351 -41.72 1.22 -23.16
N GLU A 352 -41.59 1.89 -22.01
CA GLU A 352 -42.58 2.88 -21.56
C GLU A 352 -42.60 4.11 -22.46
N ALA A 353 -41.42 4.63 -22.84
CA ALA A 353 -41.29 5.74 -23.79
C ALA A 353 -41.91 5.40 -25.15
N ALA A 354 -41.70 4.19 -25.67
CA ALA A 354 -42.28 3.71 -26.92
C ALA A 354 -43.84 3.64 -26.86
N ARG A 355 -44.38 3.22 -25.70
CA ARG A 355 -45.85 3.21 -25.49
C ARG A 355 -46.44 4.61 -25.48
N ILE A 356 -45.77 5.55 -24.80
CA ILE A 356 -46.19 6.97 -24.75
C ILE A 356 -46.13 7.59 -26.17
N GLU A 357 -45.12 7.26 -26.97
CA GLU A 357 -45.00 7.76 -28.33
C GLU A 357 -46.08 7.18 -29.25
N GLU A 358 -46.40 5.90 -29.11
CA GLU A 358 -47.51 5.26 -29.86
C GLU A 358 -48.85 5.87 -29.50
N GLU A 359 -49.09 6.14 -28.20
CA GLU A 359 -50.32 6.78 -27.75
C GLU A 359 -50.44 8.20 -28.27
N ARG A 360 -49.35 8.98 -28.28
CA ARG A 360 -49.30 10.32 -28.89
C ARG A 360 -49.62 10.27 -30.39
N ARG A 361 -49.07 9.26 -31.12
CA ARG A 361 -49.38 9.08 -32.53
C ARG A 361 -50.87 8.79 -32.77
N ARG A 362 -51.46 7.91 -31.98
CA ARG A 362 -52.92 7.62 -32.04
C ARG A 362 -53.77 8.85 -31.80
N VAL A 363 -53.38 9.68 -30.81
CA VAL A 363 -54.09 10.92 -30.49
C VAL A 363 -54.00 11.92 -31.68
N LEU A 364 -52.82 12.03 -32.30
CA LEU A 364 -52.63 12.90 -33.48
C LEU A 364 -53.43 12.41 -34.65
N GLU A 365 -53.43 11.10 -34.97
CA GLU A 365 -54.22 10.50 -36.03
C GLU A 365 -55.72 10.73 -35.83
N ALA A 366 -56.20 10.55 -34.61
CA ALA A 366 -57.61 10.83 -34.24
C ALA A 366 -58.00 12.33 -34.38
N ALA A 367 -57.04 13.23 -34.01
CA ALA A 367 -57.25 14.67 -34.17
C ALA A 367 -57.29 15.09 -35.67
N GLU A 368 -56.46 14.48 -36.52
CA GLU A 368 -56.45 14.71 -37.97
C GLU A 368 -57.78 14.18 -38.61
N GLU A 369 -58.22 13.03 -38.17
CA GLU A 369 -59.49 12.44 -38.65
C GLU A 369 -60.68 13.33 -38.24
N GLN A 370 -60.68 13.83 -37.01
CA GLN A 370 -61.71 14.78 -36.52
C GLN A 370 -61.71 16.07 -37.36
N ARG A 371 -60.53 16.61 -37.71
CA ARG A 371 -60.40 17.79 -38.60
C ARG A 371 -60.99 17.53 -39.97
N ARG A 372 -60.71 16.34 -40.54
CA ARG A 372 -61.30 15.96 -41.86
C ARG A 372 -62.84 15.88 -41.80
N ILE A 373 -63.37 15.33 -40.71
CA ILE A 373 -64.83 15.28 -40.47
C ILE A 373 -65.40 16.70 -40.36
N ASP A 374 -64.76 17.56 -39.59
CA ASP A 374 -65.22 18.92 -39.37
C ASP A 374 -65.15 19.75 -40.69
N GLU A 375 -64.04 19.62 -41.47
CA GLU A 375 -63.92 20.23 -42.80
C GLU A 375 -65.01 19.75 -43.80
N ALA A 376 -65.30 18.41 -43.78
CA ALA A 376 -66.36 17.86 -44.63
C ALA A 376 -67.75 18.39 -44.21
N ARG A 377 -68.00 18.52 -42.89
CA ARG A 377 -69.21 19.09 -42.35
C ARG A 377 -69.38 20.59 -42.73
N GLU A 378 -68.30 21.34 -42.65
CA GLU A 378 -68.28 22.75 -43.04
C GLU A 378 -68.57 22.92 -44.53
N LYS A 379 -67.94 22.05 -45.42
CA LYS A 379 -68.23 22.03 -46.86
C LYS A 379 -69.68 21.66 -47.12
N ALA A 380 -70.25 20.70 -46.42
CA ALA A 380 -71.64 20.34 -46.56
C ALA A 380 -72.60 21.47 -46.17
N LEU A 381 -72.30 22.20 -45.12
CA LEU A 381 -73.06 23.39 -44.70
C LEU A 381 -72.94 24.52 -45.72
N ARG A 382 -71.77 24.80 -46.27
CA ARG A 382 -71.56 25.81 -47.35
C ARG A 382 -72.35 25.42 -48.62
N ASN A 383 -72.33 24.17 -49.02
CA ASN A 383 -73.10 23.67 -50.19
C ASN A 383 -74.60 23.77 -49.93
N GLU A 384 -75.10 23.54 -48.70
CA GLU A 384 -76.50 23.70 -48.35
C GLU A 384 -76.87 25.19 -48.33
N GLU A 385 -76.03 26.12 -47.85
CA GLU A 385 -76.26 27.56 -47.93
C GLU A 385 -76.28 28.05 -49.40
N GLU A 386 -75.38 27.58 -50.25
CA GLU A 386 -75.34 27.90 -51.68
C GLU A 386 -76.61 27.38 -52.36
N ARG A 387 -77.09 26.17 -52.07
CA ARG A 387 -78.37 25.67 -52.55
C ARG A 387 -79.55 26.51 -52.10
N ARG A 388 -79.59 26.99 -50.88
CA ARG A 388 -80.61 27.90 -50.38
C ARG A 388 -80.59 29.27 -51.10
N ARG A 389 -79.40 29.76 -51.42
CA ARG A 389 -79.23 31.02 -52.16
C ARG A 389 -79.63 30.92 -53.62
N SER A 390 -79.41 29.75 -54.28
CA SER A 390 -79.71 29.51 -55.64
C SER A 390 -81.20 29.19 -55.95
N GLY A 391 -82.04 29.15 -54.97
CA GLY A 391 -83.52 29.03 -55.15
C GLY A 391 -83.97 27.68 -55.70
N ILE A 392 -83.13 26.60 -55.57
CA ILE A 392 -83.45 25.25 -56.02
C ILE A 392 -84.32 24.59 -54.93
N PRO A 393 -85.57 24.17 -55.23
CA PRO A 393 -86.44 23.55 -54.21
C PRO A 393 -85.90 22.21 -53.73
N THR A 394 -85.78 22.03 -52.42
CA THR A 394 -85.45 20.74 -51.78
C THR A 394 -86.66 19.80 -51.92
N PHE A 395 -86.57 18.81 -52.81
CA PHE A 395 -87.52 17.69 -52.74
C PHE A 395 -87.13 16.78 -51.58
N SER A 396 -87.97 16.77 -50.53
CA SER A 396 -87.90 15.76 -49.51
C SER A 396 -88.48 14.48 -50.03
N PHE A 397 -87.69 13.42 -49.98
CA PHE A 397 -88.18 12.03 -50.07
C PHE A 397 -88.33 11.51 -48.63
#